data_7c214077b88280c7df514427cdae94e2
#
_entry.id   7c214077b88280c7df514427cdae94e2
#
_cell.length_a   1.000
_cell.length_b   1.000
_cell.length_c   1.000
_cell.angle_alpha   90.00
_cell.angle_beta   90.00
_cell.angle_gamma   90.00
#
_symmetry.space_group_name_H-M   'P 1'
#
loop_
_entity.id
_entity.type
_entity.pdbx_description
1 polymer ?
#
loop_
_entity_poly.entity_id
_entity_poly.type
_entity_poly.pdbx_seq_one_letter_code
_entity_poly.pdbx_strand_id
1 'polypeptide(L)'
;MSDISTCQTLRADRAITSWPLQATKAIQHIHSKGVVHCDIGIHNFLIQENGTLALADFGGSRVDGSKSLEAGLPHYRRPTLARDSYPTEMDDLFSLGMVIYEIKTGEVAYVGKSDSEIRKSLESQHFPDLAPLSLEWRTIVNKCWQEEYNNAEEVLADLNGLSHSDRRESVHSC
;
A
#
# COMPACT_ATOMS: atom_id res chain seq x y z
N MET A 1 -7.02 -38.00 3.43
CA MET A 1 -7.67 -36.98 4.26
C MET A 1 -6.75 -35.76 4.22
N SER A 2 -7.01 -34.82 3.31
CA SER A 2 -6.25 -33.53 3.24
C SER A 2 -6.65 -32.69 4.43
N ASP A 3 -5.68 -32.30 5.21
CA ASP A 3 -5.80 -31.63 6.48
C ASP A 3 -6.50 -30.27 6.28
N ILE A 4 -7.62 -30.02 6.96
CA ILE A 4 -8.39 -28.76 6.89
C ILE A 4 -7.52 -27.56 7.28
N SER A 5 -6.55 -27.77 8.19
CA SER A 5 -5.58 -26.76 8.60
C SER A 5 -4.69 -26.29 7.44
N THR A 6 -4.19 -27.23 6.63
CA THR A 6 -3.37 -26.93 5.45
C THR A 6 -4.14 -26.13 4.39
N CYS A 7 -5.44 -26.43 4.21
CA CYS A 7 -6.28 -25.73 3.25
C CYS A 7 -6.60 -24.28 3.71
N GLN A 8 -6.76 -24.05 5.02
CA GLN A 8 -6.97 -22.71 5.57
C GLN A 8 -5.71 -21.86 5.49
N THR A 9 -4.54 -22.42 5.79
CA THR A 9 -3.25 -21.73 5.65
C THR A 9 -2.99 -21.32 4.21
N LEU A 10 -3.17 -22.22 3.24
CA LEU A 10 -3.01 -21.90 1.82
C LEU A 10 -4.00 -20.84 1.29
N ARG A 11 -5.20 -20.76 1.88
CA ARG A 11 -6.16 -19.69 1.54
C ARG A 11 -5.74 -18.36 2.11
N ALA A 12 -5.25 -18.31 3.35
CA ALA A 12 -4.70 -17.14 3.98
C ALA A 12 -3.47 -16.61 3.21
N ASP A 13 -2.53 -17.47 2.85
CA ASP A 13 -1.34 -17.11 2.09
C ASP A 13 -1.69 -16.51 0.72
N ARG A 14 -2.65 -17.12 0.00
CA ARG A 14 -3.15 -16.57 -1.28
C ARG A 14 -3.85 -15.24 -1.13
N ALA A 15 -4.63 -15.06 -0.07
CA ALA A 15 -5.30 -13.79 0.22
C ALA A 15 -4.25 -12.69 0.44
N ILE A 16 -3.31 -12.91 1.35
CA ILE A 16 -2.22 -11.96 1.68
C ILE A 16 -1.40 -11.62 0.43
N THR A 17 -1.11 -12.60 -0.45
CA THR A 17 -0.38 -12.37 -1.70
C THR A 17 -1.15 -11.46 -2.66
N SER A 18 -2.49 -11.48 -2.64
CA SER A 18 -3.34 -10.67 -3.53
C SER A 18 -3.69 -9.28 -2.96
N TRP A 19 -3.48 -9.04 -1.66
CA TRP A 19 -3.90 -7.79 -1.01
C TRP A 19 -3.23 -6.53 -1.57
N PRO A 20 -1.94 -6.49 -1.90
CA PRO A 20 -1.35 -5.32 -2.57
C PRO A 20 -2.07 -4.94 -3.86
N LEU A 21 -2.42 -5.93 -4.68
CA LEU A 21 -3.16 -5.71 -5.92
C LEU A 21 -4.57 -5.20 -5.65
N GLN A 22 -5.26 -5.72 -4.62
CA GLN A 22 -6.60 -5.29 -4.24
C GLN A 22 -6.59 -3.86 -3.66
N ALA A 23 -5.64 -3.53 -2.80
CA ALA A 23 -5.46 -2.20 -2.26
C ALA A 23 -5.23 -1.18 -3.40
N THR A 24 -4.33 -1.50 -4.34
CA THR A 24 -4.07 -0.63 -5.49
C THR A 24 -5.30 -0.45 -6.38
N LYS A 25 -6.07 -1.52 -6.64
CA LYS A 25 -7.33 -1.43 -7.40
C LYS A 25 -8.38 -0.55 -6.72
N ALA A 26 -8.47 -0.63 -5.38
CA ALA A 26 -9.39 0.23 -4.63
C ALA A 26 -9.01 1.71 -4.79
N ILE A 27 -7.71 2.03 -4.67
CA ILE A 27 -7.19 3.39 -4.85
C ILE A 27 -7.40 3.87 -6.28
N GLN A 28 -7.05 3.06 -7.29
CA GLN A 28 -7.31 3.37 -8.69
C GLN A 28 -8.79 3.69 -8.94
N HIS A 29 -9.68 2.90 -8.36
CA HIS A 29 -11.12 3.11 -8.53
C HIS A 29 -11.56 4.47 -7.99
N ILE A 30 -11.16 4.84 -6.76
CA ILE A 30 -11.56 6.14 -6.18
C ILE A 30 -10.93 7.32 -6.92
N HIS A 31 -9.66 7.23 -7.33
CA HIS A 31 -8.98 8.25 -8.14
C HIS A 31 -9.72 8.46 -9.47
N SER A 32 -10.19 7.39 -10.14
CA SER A 32 -11.00 7.48 -11.37
C SER A 32 -12.34 8.21 -11.18
N LYS A 33 -12.75 8.44 -9.92
CA LYS A 33 -13.96 9.21 -9.55
C LYS A 33 -13.64 10.60 -9.00
N GLY A 34 -12.38 11.05 -9.12
CA GLY A 34 -11.95 12.34 -8.58
C GLY A 34 -11.87 12.38 -7.05
N VAL A 35 -11.77 11.22 -6.40
CA VAL A 35 -11.67 11.12 -4.94
C VAL A 35 -10.23 10.83 -4.56
N VAL A 36 -9.65 11.66 -3.68
CA VAL A 36 -8.39 11.42 -2.98
C VAL A 36 -8.73 11.03 -1.55
N HIS A 37 -8.23 9.89 -1.08
CA HIS A 37 -8.63 9.35 0.25
C HIS A 37 -8.05 10.18 1.39
N CYS A 38 -6.81 10.63 1.27
CA CYS A 38 -6.08 11.46 2.25
C CYS A 38 -5.64 10.75 3.53
N ASP A 39 -6.10 9.53 3.77
CA ASP A 39 -5.75 8.71 4.95
C ASP A 39 -5.59 7.23 4.55
N ILE A 40 -4.83 6.95 3.50
CA ILE A 40 -4.49 5.58 3.13
C ILE A 40 -3.55 5.01 4.19
N GLY A 41 -3.96 3.90 4.80
CA GLY A 41 -3.20 3.15 5.78
C GLY A 41 -3.81 1.76 5.97
N ILE A 42 -3.03 0.82 6.53
CA ILE A 42 -3.51 -0.57 6.69
C ILE A 42 -4.77 -0.66 7.55
N HIS A 43 -4.96 0.28 8.48
CA HIS A 43 -6.13 0.38 9.37
C HIS A 43 -7.43 0.71 8.65
N ASN A 44 -7.36 1.28 7.44
CA ASN A 44 -8.51 1.61 6.60
C ASN A 44 -8.81 0.53 5.54
N PHE A 45 -8.08 -0.61 5.55
CA PHE A 45 -8.41 -1.77 4.75
C PHE A 45 -9.08 -2.86 5.60
N LEU A 46 -10.35 -3.11 5.36
CA LEU A 46 -11.14 -4.12 6.05
C LEU A 46 -11.06 -5.46 5.32
N ILE A 47 -10.77 -6.52 6.07
CA ILE A 47 -10.79 -7.89 5.52
C ILE A 47 -12.23 -8.40 5.56
N GLN A 48 -12.80 -8.69 4.40
CA GLN A 48 -14.13 -9.26 4.25
C GLN A 48 -14.13 -10.75 4.56
N GLU A 49 -15.31 -11.35 4.78
CA GLU A 49 -15.46 -12.78 5.10
C GLU A 49 -14.84 -13.72 4.06
N ASN A 50 -14.82 -13.31 2.79
CA ASN A 50 -14.20 -14.05 1.68
C ASN A 50 -12.68 -13.86 1.59
N GLY A 51 -12.06 -13.08 2.48
CA GLY A 51 -10.62 -12.79 2.53
C GLY A 51 -10.18 -11.65 1.60
N THR A 52 -11.11 -10.94 0.96
CA THR A 52 -10.78 -9.77 0.13
C THR A 52 -10.67 -8.50 0.97
N LEU A 53 -9.92 -7.50 0.47
CA LEU A 53 -9.83 -6.17 1.08
C LEU A 53 -10.92 -5.24 0.56
N ALA A 54 -11.47 -4.43 1.46
CA ALA A 54 -12.30 -3.28 1.15
C ALA A 54 -11.69 -2.02 1.76
N LEU A 55 -11.53 -0.97 0.97
CA LEU A 55 -11.12 0.34 1.48
C LEU A 55 -12.32 1.01 2.17
N ALA A 56 -12.08 1.59 3.34
CA ALA A 56 -13.10 2.18 4.22
C ALA A 56 -12.62 3.53 4.74
N ASP A 57 -13.50 4.20 5.49
CA ASP A 57 -13.24 5.47 6.17
C ASP A 57 -12.88 6.64 5.24
N PHE A 58 -13.88 7.09 4.51
CA PHE A 58 -13.80 8.24 3.59
C PHE A 58 -14.07 9.60 4.27
N GLY A 59 -14.10 9.65 5.61
CA GLY A 59 -14.48 10.84 6.37
C GLY A 59 -13.58 12.05 6.11
N GLY A 60 -12.28 11.80 5.85
CA GLY A 60 -11.27 12.82 5.53
C GLY A 60 -11.04 13.07 4.04
N SER A 61 -11.69 12.32 3.16
CA SER A 61 -11.41 12.33 1.72
C SER A 61 -11.73 13.65 1.05
N ARG A 62 -10.99 13.95 -0.03
CA ARG A 62 -11.27 15.06 -0.95
C ARG A 62 -12.04 14.57 -2.16
N VAL A 63 -13.04 15.35 -2.58
CA VAL A 63 -13.80 15.13 -3.81
C VAL A 63 -13.77 16.42 -4.63
N ASP A 64 -13.44 16.35 -5.89
CA ASP A 64 -13.46 17.47 -6.84
C ASP A 64 -12.76 18.75 -6.32
N GLY A 65 -11.61 18.60 -5.66
CA GLY A 65 -10.81 19.72 -5.16
C GLY A 65 -11.32 20.35 -3.85
N SER A 66 -12.27 19.71 -3.15
CA SER A 66 -12.71 20.13 -1.81
C SER A 66 -11.54 20.13 -0.81
N LYS A 67 -11.74 20.74 0.36
CA LYS A 67 -10.74 20.70 1.44
C LYS A 67 -10.78 19.34 2.12
N SER A 68 -9.62 18.71 2.31
CA SER A 68 -9.49 17.58 3.23
C SER A 68 -9.65 18.03 4.66
N LEU A 69 -10.29 17.21 5.50
CA LEU A 69 -10.48 17.47 6.93
C LEU A 69 -9.45 16.74 7.78
N GLU A 70 -8.68 15.81 7.20
CA GLU A 70 -7.76 14.95 7.92
C GLU A 70 -6.36 14.92 7.27
N ALA A 71 -5.37 14.63 8.11
CA ALA A 71 -4.03 14.28 7.69
C ALA A 71 -3.71 12.92 8.32
N GLY A 72 -3.51 11.89 7.50
CA GLY A 72 -3.25 10.53 7.92
C GLY A 72 -2.11 10.38 8.94
N LEU A 73 -1.95 9.18 9.48
CA LEU A 73 -0.92 8.86 10.47
C LEU A 73 0.48 9.22 9.94
N PRO A 74 1.40 9.66 10.81
CA PRO A 74 2.70 10.21 10.41
C PRO A 74 3.51 9.35 9.46
N HIS A 75 3.52 8.03 9.63
CA HIS A 75 4.32 7.12 8.81
C HIS A 75 3.72 6.85 7.41
N TYR A 76 2.44 7.17 7.18
CA TYR A 76 1.84 7.12 5.85
C TYR A 76 1.92 8.47 5.12
N ARG A 77 2.35 9.53 5.79
CA ARG A 77 2.30 10.87 5.23
C ARG A 77 3.50 11.16 4.35
N ARG A 78 3.24 11.60 3.13
CA ARG A 78 4.29 12.01 2.18
C ARG A 78 5.10 13.19 2.74
N PRO A 79 6.46 13.12 2.75
CA PRO A 79 7.30 14.16 3.37
C PRO A 79 7.27 15.50 2.63
N THR A 80 7.00 15.47 1.32
CA THR A 80 6.98 16.65 0.44
C THR A 80 5.70 17.47 0.53
N LEU A 81 4.68 16.94 1.24
CA LEU A 81 3.43 17.66 1.44
C LEU A 81 3.66 18.89 2.33
N ALA A 82 3.58 20.09 1.75
CA ALA A 82 3.67 21.32 2.49
C ALA A 82 2.49 21.47 3.48
N ARG A 83 2.72 22.13 4.63
CA ARG A 83 1.72 22.24 5.69
C ARG A 83 0.38 22.85 5.25
N ASP A 84 0.42 23.71 4.25
CA ASP A 84 -0.76 24.44 3.74
C ASP A 84 -1.27 23.90 2.41
N SER A 85 -0.70 22.79 1.91
CA SER A 85 -1.17 22.14 0.69
C SER A 85 -2.16 21.01 1.01
N TYR A 86 -3.09 20.82 0.10
CA TYR A 86 -4.05 19.71 0.19
C TYR A 86 -3.43 18.43 -0.36
N PRO A 87 -3.74 17.26 0.23
CA PRO A 87 -3.33 15.97 -0.32
C PRO A 87 -3.82 15.78 -1.76
N THR A 88 -3.05 15.06 -2.53
CA THR A 88 -3.29 14.71 -3.93
C THR A 88 -3.25 13.19 -4.09
N GLU A 89 -3.52 12.68 -5.27
CA GLU A 89 -3.36 11.25 -5.59
C GLU A 89 -1.95 10.73 -5.28
N MET A 90 -0.92 11.59 -5.40
CA MET A 90 0.46 11.24 -5.06
C MET A 90 0.65 10.93 -3.58
N ASP A 91 -0.13 11.59 -2.70
CA ASP A 91 -0.09 11.31 -1.26
C ASP A 91 -0.69 9.93 -0.96
N ASP A 92 -1.79 9.58 -1.63
CA ASP A 92 -2.37 8.23 -1.54
C ASP A 92 -1.42 7.16 -2.10
N LEU A 93 -0.68 7.44 -3.19
CA LEU A 93 0.30 6.51 -3.76
C LEU A 93 1.52 6.30 -2.86
N PHE A 94 2.01 7.37 -2.22
CA PHE A 94 3.07 7.26 -1.21
C PHE A 94 2.62 6.36 -0.05
N SER A 95 1.43 6.63 0.48
CA SER A 95 0.82 5.85 1.57
C SER A 95 0.58 4.38 1.17
N LEU A 96 0.18 4.14 -0.08
CA LEU A 96 0.06 2.79 -0.65
C LEU A 96 1.38 2.03 -0.59
N GLY A 97 2.50 2.69 -0.85
CA GLY A 97 3.84 2.08 -0.71
C GLY A 97 4.09 1.59 0.72
N MET A 98 3.69 2.35 1.75
CA MET A 98 3.77 1.91 3.15
C MET A 98 2.84 0.72 3.42
N VAL A 99 1.61 0.74 2.91
CA VAL A 99 0.66 -0.37 3.04
C VAL A 99 1.21 -1.65 2.38
N ILE A 100 1.77 -1.56 1.18
CA ILE A 100 2.37 -2.71 0.50
C ILE A 100 3.55 -3.25 1.30
N TYR A 101 4.42 -2.38 1.82
CA TYR A 101 5.53 -2.76 2.69
C TYR A 101 5.03 -3.55 3.92
N GLU A 102 4.06 -3.03 4.65
CA GLU A 102 3.51 -3.67 5.85
C GLU A 102 2.81 -4.99 5.56
N ILE A 103 2.06 -5.10 4.46
CA ILE A 103 1.44 -6.36 4.02
C ILE A 103 2.52 -7.41 3.72
N LYS A 104 3.62 -7.02 3.07
CA LYS A 104 4.64 -7.96 2.60
C LYS A 104 5.64 -8.37 3.66
N THR A 105 5.93 -7.48 4.62
CA THR A 105 6.84 -7.78 5.74
C THR A 105 6.10 -8.34 6.96
N GLY A 106 4.80 -8.02 7.11
CA GLY A 106 4.05 -8.30 8.33
C GLY A 106 4.43 -7.38 9.49
N GLU A 107 5.20 -6.33 9.24
CA GLU A 107 5.69 -5.39 10.26
C GLU A 107 5.20 -3.98 9.97
N VAL A 108 4.80 -3.27 11.03
CA VAL A 108 4.45 -1.85 10.92
C VAL A 108 5.70 -1.03 10.64
N ALA A 109 5.61 -0.09 9.71
CA ALA A 109 6.71 0.80 9.38
C ALA A 109 7.11 1.66 10.59
N TYR A 110 8.42 1.82 10.80
CA TYR A 110 8.99 2.63 11.89
C TYR A 110 8.60 2.21 13.32
N VAL A 111 8.40 0.92 13.56
CA VAL A 111 8.12 0.40 14.92
C VAL A 111 9.07 0.99 15.96
N GLY A 112 8.50 1.48 17.07
CA GLY A 112 9.26 2.02 18.21
C GLY A 112 9.72 3.47 18.04
N LYS A 113 9.47 4.13 16.92
CA LYS A 113 9.75 5.56 16.75
C LYS A 113 8.54 6.41 17.14
N SER A 114 8.81 7.57 17.70
CA SER A 114 7.80 8.61 17.93
C SER A 114 7.41 9.30 16.62
N ASP A 115 6.24 9.96 16.59
CA ASP A 115 5.76 10.72 15.43
C ASP A 115 6.78 11.77 14.94
N SER A 116 7.51 12.39 15.87
CA SER A 116 8.53 13.38 15.53
C SER A 116 9.75 12.74 14.85
N GLU A 117 10.17 11.55 15.29
CA GLU A 117 11.27 10.80 14.69
C GLU A 117 10.88 10.26 13.31
N ILE A 118 9.64 9.75 13.17
CA ILE A 118 9.10 9.30 11.88
C ILE A 118 9.12 10.45 10.88
N ARG A 119 8.54 11.61 11.25
CA ARG A 119 8.50 12.79 10.40
C ARG A 119 9.89 13.22 9.96
N LYS A 120 10.84 13.30 10.90
CA LYS A 120 12.23 13.65 10.61
C LYS A 120 12.92 12.62 9.69
N SER A 121 12.63 11.32 9.87
CA SER A 121 13.14 10.26 9.00
C SER A 121 12.62 10.46 7.56
N LEU A 122 11.31 10.68 7.41
CA LEU A 122 10.68 10.89 6.10
C LEU A 122 11.20 12.16 5.41
N GLU A 123 11.29 13.29 6.13
CA GLU A 123 11.85 14.55 5.61
C GLU A 123 13.30 14.42 5.16
N SER A 124 14.05 13.50 5.77
CA SER A 124 15.44 13.17 5.39
C SER A 124 15.51 12.01 4.38
N GLN A 125 14.39 11.56 3.82
CA GLN A 125 14.29 10.41 2.91
C GLN A 125 14.87 9.11 3.49
N HIS A 126 14.84 8.93 4.80
CA HIS A 126 15.21 7.70 5.48
C HIS A 126 13.99 6.79 5.63
N PHE A 127 13.74 6.00 4.60
CA PHE A 127 12.64 5.04 4.56
C PHE A 127 12.97 3.75 5.32
N PRO A 128 11.97 2.90 5.63
CA PRO A 128 12.20 1.58 6.20
C PRO A 128 13.12 0.72 5.35
N ASP A 129 13.86 -0.20 5.99
CA ASP A 129 14.73 -1.12 5.27
C ASP A 129 13.92 -2.05 4.37
N LEU A 130 14.27 -2.07 3.10
CA LEU A 130 13.62 -2.92 2.10
C LEU A 130 14.27 -4.32 2.00
N ALA A 131 15.33 -4.61 2.74
CA ALA A 131 16.03 -5.89 2.68
C ALA A 131 15.13 -7.12 2.92
N PRO A 132 14.06 -7.08 3.74
CA PRO A 132 13.14 -8.19 3.90
C PRO A 132 12.31 -8.54 2.66
N LEU A 133 12.18 -7.61 1.69
CA LEU A 133 11.38 -7.79 0.48
C LEU A 133 12.20 -8.44 -0.65
N SER A 134 11.53 -9.17 -1.57
CA SER A 134 12.17 -9.56 -2.83
C SER A 134 12.46 -8.34 -3.71
N LEU A 135 13.33 -8.50 -4.71
CA LEU A 135 13.75 -7.39 -5.57
C LEU A 135 12.57 -6.68 -6.25
N GLU A 136 11.60 -7.44 -6.70
CA GLU A 136 10.41 -6.94 -7.38
C GLU A 136 9.57 -6.06 -6.44
N TRP A 137 9.31 -6.55 -5.21
CA TRP A 137 8.56 -5.80 -4.21
C TRP A 137 9.31 -4.55 -3.74
N ARG A 138 10.64 -4.65 -3.58
CA ARG A 138 11.49 -3.47 -3.29
C ARG A 138 11.33 -2.38 -4.35
N THR A 139 11.34 -2.80 -5.62
CA THR A 139 11.19 -1.87 -6.75
C THR A 139 9.86 -1.13 -6.68
N ILE A 140 8.75 -1.84 -6.49
CA ILE A 140 7.41 -1.23 -6.45
C ILE A 140 7.28 -0.29 -5.24
N VAL A 141 7.67 -0.74 -4.05
CA VAL A 141 7.59 0.07 -2.83
C VAL A 141 8.47 1.31 -2.94
N ASN A 142 9.71 1.15 -3.41
CA ASN A 142 10.62 2.26 -3.59
C ASN A 142 10.08 3.29 -4.60
N LYS A 143 9.52 2.85 -5.72
CA LYS A 143 8.90 3.75 -6.72
C LYS A 143 7.74 4.56 -6.13
N CYS A 144 6.92 3.97 -5.24
CA CYS A 144 5.90 4.70 -4.50
C CYS A 144 6.53 5.79 -3.59
N TRP A 145 7.57 5.46 -2.84
CA TRP A 145 8.22 6.38 -1.91
C TRP A 145 9.05 7.47 -2.59
N GLN A 146 9.59 7.19 -3.78
CA GLN A 146 10.35 8.14 -4.60
C GLN A 146 9.47 8.95 -5.55
N GLU A 147 8.14 8.81 -5.47
CA GLU A 147 7.18 9.53 -6.31
C GLU A 147 7.39 9.26 -7.83
N GLU A 148 7.84 8.05 -8.18
CA GLU A 148 8.12 7.67 -9.58
C GLU A 148 6.87 7.20 -10.34
N TYR A 149 5.76 6.92 -9.66
CA TYR A 149 4.47 6.62 -10.28
C TYR A 149 3.63 7.89 -10.42
N ASN A 150 3.01 8.09 -11.58
CA ASN A 150 2.11 9.22 -11.82
C ASN A 150 0.66 8.94 -11.40
N ASN A 151 0.26 7.68 -11.34
CA ASN A 151 -1.11 7.24 -11.03
C ASN A 151 -1.12 5.78 -10.56
N ALA A 152 -2.27 5.32 -10.06
CA ALA A 152 -2.44 3.96 -9.57
C ALA A 152 -2.44 2.89 -10.69
N GLU A 153 -2.72 3.26 -11.94
CA GLU A 153 -2.63 2.37 -13.10
C GLU A 153 -1.21 1.88 -13.33
N GLU A 154 -0.23 2.74 -13.16
CA GLU A 154 1.19 2.38 -13.32
C GLU A 154 1.63 1.40 -12.22
N VAL A 155 1.18 1.60 -10.97
CA VAL A 155 1.41 0.64 -9.88
C VAL A 155 0.76 -0.71 -10.20
N LEU A 156 -0.49 -0.71 -10.71
CA LEU A 156 -1.19 -1.93 -11.12
C LEU A 156 -0.48 -2.67 -12.24
N ALA A 157 0.10 -1.95 -13.20
CA ALA A 157 0.84 -2.55 -14.31
C ALA A 157 2.05 -3.34 -13.78
N ASP A 158 2.83 -2.74 -12.87
CA ASP A 158 3.97 -3.41 -12.26
C ASP A 158 3.55 -4.62 -11.41
N LEU A 159 2.50 -4.49 -10.59
CA LEU A 159 1.95 -5.60 -9.79
C LEU A 159 1.43 -6.76 -10.65
N ASN A 160 0.77 -6.46 -11.77
CA ASN A 160 0.32 -7.50 -12.69
C ASN A 160 1.50 -8.21 -13.38
N GLY A 161 2.61 -7.51 -13.61
CA GLY A 161 3.85 -8.09 -14.11
C GLY A 161 4.39 -9.18 -13.18
N LEU A 162 4.34 -8.98 -11.84
CA LEU A 162 4.76 -9.97 -10.85
C LEU A 162 3.93 -11.25 -10.92
N SER A 163 2.62 -11.12 -11.05
CA SER A 163 1.70 -12.28 -11.12
C SER A 163 1.98 -13.22 -12.28
N HIS A 164 2.72 -12.78 -13.29
CA HIS A 164 3.11 -13.61 -14.44
C HIS A 164 4.48 -14.29 -14.24
N SER A 165 5.38 -13.71 -13.45
CA SER A 165 6.69 -14.30 -13.15
C SER A 165 6.57 -15.46 -12.16
N ASP A 166 5.78 -15.33 -11.09
CA ASP A 166 5.54 -16.39 -10.10
C ASP A 166 4.94 -17.67 -10.73
N ARG A 167 4.16 -17.54 -11.82
CA ARG A 167 3.59 -18.70 -12.54
C ARG A 167 4.62 -19.47 -13.37
N ARG A 168 5.76 -18.85 -13.72
CA ARG A 168 6.81 -19.50 -14.53
C ARG A 168 7.76 -20.33 -13.66
N GLU A 169 7.99 -19.96 -12.41
CA GLU A 169 8.86 -20.69 -11.51
C GLU A 169 8.20 -21.98 -10.97
N SER A 170 6.87 -21.99 -10.82
CA SER A 170 6.13 -23.18 -10.37
C SER A 170 6.05 -24.33 -11.39
N VAL A 171 6.43 -24.10 -12.65
CA VAL A 171 6.37 -25.12 -13.73
C VAL A 171 7.71 -25.86 -13.91
N HIS A 172 8.78 -25.43 -13.28
CA HIS A 172 10.11 -26.03 -13.41
C HIS A 172 10.55 -26.87 -12.20
N SER A 173 9.65 -27.15 -11.25
CA SER A 173 9.88 -28.02 -10.09
C SER A 173 8.91 -29.22 -10.11
N CYS A 174 8.99 -30.03 -11.15
CA CYS A 174 8.47 -31.43 -11.17
C CYS A 174 9.49 -32.32 -11.85
#